data_c896198caf672f10a73260ad1765504a
#
_entry.id   c896198caf672f10a73260ad1765504a
#
_cell.length_a   1.000
_cell.length_b   1.000
_cell.length_c   1.000
_cell.angle_alpha   90.00
_cell.angle_beta   90.00
_cell.angle_gamma   90.00
#
_symmetry.space_group_name_H-M   'P 1'
#
loop_
_entity.id
_entity.type
_entity.pdbx_description
1 polymer ?
#
loop_
_entity_poly.entity_id
_entity_poly.type
_entity_poly.pdbx_seq_one_letter_code
_entity_poly.pdbx_strand_id
1 'polypeptide(L)'
;MEDTSYIAQRLVRRLCPNCKRRHVLLEHELEYLGLTPEEKDSAEVYEPVGCQRCAGTGYFDRIGIYEIMEITPRMRTMISHRCDTGALRETAIAEGMHTLRESARRLVLEGTTSISEMQRISVENVAEETHPLEDGA
;
A
#
# COMPACT_ATOMS: atom_id res chain seq x y z
N MET A 1 7.02 25.30 16.33
CA MET A 1 7.58 23.94 16.41
C MET A 1 7.65 23.32 15.04
N GLU A 2 8.72 22.66 14.76
CA GLU A 2 8.92 22.10 13.45
C GLU A 2 8.02 20.91 13.16
N ASP A 3 7.61 20.81 11.92
CA ASP A 3 6.86 19.66 11.46
C ASP A 3 7.78 18.43 11.46
N THR A 4 7.36 17.38 12.14
CA THR A 4 8.13 16.17 12.28
C THR A 4 7.38 14.99 11.70
N SER A 5 6.72 15.20 10.57
CA SER A 5 6.02 14.13 9.87
C SER A 5 6.90 13.56 8.77
N TYR A 6 6.73 12.26 8.56
CA TYR A 6 7.32 11.56 7.42
C TYR A 6 6.20 11.21 6.46
N ILE A 7 6.40 11.50 5.17
CA ILE A 7 5.39 11.20 4.16
C ILE A 7 6.03 10.41 3.03
N ALA A 8 5.45 9.26 2.74
CA ALA A 8 5.82 8.48 1.58
C ALA A 8 4.63 8.44 0.62
N GLN A 9 4.92 8.47 -0.66
CA GLN A 9 3.89 8.43 -1.70
C GLN A 9 4.26 7.41 -2.75
N ARG A 10 3.24 6.72 -3.26
CA ARG A 10 3.38 5.85 -4.43
C ARG A 10 2.19 6.07 -5.34
N LEU A 11 2.43 5.88 -6.62
CA LEU A 11 1.36 5.93 -7.62
C LEU A 11 0.98 4.51 -7.99
N VAL A 12 -0.31 4.22 -7.95
CA VAL A 12 -0.85 2.95 -8.44
C VAL A 12 -1.68 3.23 -9.67
N ARG A 13 -1.67 2.28 -10.58
CA ARG A 13 -2.49 2.40 -11.79
C ARG A 13 -3.94 2.07 -11.45
N ARG A 14 -4.83 2.88 -11.93
CA ARG A 14 -6.25 2.68 -11.73
C ARG A 14 -6.78 1.74 -12.79
N LEU A 15 -7.61 0.78 -12.40
CA LEU A 15 -8.23 -0.13 -13.36
C LEU A 15 -9.12 0.65 -14.32
N CYS A 16 -9.06 0.29 -15.60
CA CYS A 16 -9.90 0.93 -16.59
C CYS A 16 -11.36 0.65 -16.28
N PRO A 17 -12.17 1.69 -16.02
CA PRO A 17 -13.57 1.47 -15.66
C PRO A 17 -14.40 0.86 -16.78
N ASN A 18 -13.93 0.98 -18.03
CA ASN A 18 -14.64 0.47 -19.18
C ASN A 18 -14.53 -1.05 -19.34
N CYS A 19 -13.39 -1.63 -18.97
CA CYS A 19 -13.15 -3.04 -19.25
C CYS A 19 -12.82 -3.89 -18.02
N LYS A 20 -12.66 -3.31 -16.85
CA LYS A 20 -12.34 -4.11 -15.67
C LYS A 20 -13.42 -5.18 -15.46
N ARG A 21 -12.96 -6.33 -14.98
CA ARG A 21 -13.84 -7.48 -14.80
C ARG A 21 -13.73 -7.99 -13.37
N ARG A 22 -14.84 -8.49 -12.84
CA ARG A 22 -14.84 -9.07 -11.51
C ARG A 22 -13.84 -10.21 -11.44
N HIS A 23 -13.01 -10.18 -10.41
CA HIS A 23 -11.99 -11.20 -10.20
C HIS A 23 -12.45 -12.19 -9.15
N VAL A 24 -12.34 -13.48 -9.44
CA VAL A 24 -12.64 -14.53 -8.48
C VAL A 24 -11.37 -14.74 -7.65
N LEU A 25 -11.46 -14.46 -6.35
CA LEU A 25 -10.31 -14.56 -5.47
C LEU A 25 -9.90 -16.00 -5.25
N LEU A 26 -8.62 -16.26 -5.43
CA LEU A 26 -8.02 -17.55 -5.13
C LEU A 26 -7.63 -17.58 -3.66
N GLU A 27 -7.46 -18.78 -3.13
CA GLU A 27 -7.17 -18.96 -1.71
C GLU A 27 -5.93 -18.18 -1.25
N HIS A 28 -4.85 -18.25 -2.02
CA HIS A 28 -3.64 -17.50 -1.66
C HIS A 28 -3.81 -16.00 -1.73
N GLU A 29 -4.73 -15.53 -2.57
CA GLU A 29 -5.04 -14.10 -2.65
C GLU A 29 -5.83 -13.64 -1.43
N LEU A 30 -6.71 -14.49 -0.94
CA LEU A 30 -7.44 -14.21 0.29
C LEU A 30 -6.49 -14.07 1.47
N GLU A 31 -5.51 -14.95 1.55
CA GLU A 31 -4.48 -14.86 2.58
C GLU A 31 -3.62 -13.61 2.42
N TYR A 32 -3.23 -13.30 1.20
CA TYR A 32 -2.42 -12.12 0.91
C TYR A 32 -3.13 -10.84 1.35
N LEU A 33 -4.42 -10.74 1.06
CA LEU A 33 -5.22 -9.59 1.43
C LEU A 33 -5.65 -9.61 2.89
N GLY A 34 -5.52 -10.74 3.56
CA GLY A 34 -5.93 -10.88 4.95
C GLY A 34 -7.42 -10.70 5.15
N LEU A 35 -8.23 -11.22 4.23
CA LEU A 35 -9.67 -11.07 4.29
C LEU A 35 -10.32 -12.04 5.27
N THR A 36 -11.25 -11.53 6.08
CA THR A 36 -12.13 -12.37 6.88
C THR A 36 -13.20 -12.96 5.97
N PRO A 37 -13.89 -14.03 6.40
CA PRO A 37 -14.99 -14.57 5.60
C PRO A 37 -16.06 -13.55 5.27
N GLU A 38 -16.31 -12.62 6.16
CA GLU A 38 -17.30 -11.56 5.95
C GLU A 38 -16.81 -10.55 4.92
N GLU A 39 -15.54 -10.17 5.00
CA GLU A 39 -14.96 -9.24 4.04
C GLU A 39 -14.90 -9.85 2.64
N LYS A 40 -14.68 -11.17 2.56
CA LYS A 40 -14.65 -11.87 1.29
C LYS A 40 -15.95 -11.68 0.51
N ASP A 41 -17.07 -11.77 1.21
CA ASP A 41 -18.37 -11.64 0.56
C ASP A 41 -18.68 -10.22 0.12
N SER A 42 -18.15 -9.22 0.83
CA SER A 42 -18.42 -7.82 0.53
C SER A 42 -17.35 -7.18 -0.37
N ALA A 43 -16.19 -7.81 -0.54
CA ALA A 43 -15.12 -7.25 -1.33
C ALA A 43 -15.44 -7.24 -2.83
N GLU A 44 -15.15 -6.11 -3.48
CA GLU A 44 -15.37 -5.94 -4.91
C GLU A 44 -14.01 -5.87 -5.61
N VAL A 45 -13.37 -7.02 -5.76
CA VAL A 45 -12.06 -7.10 -6.39
C VAL A 45 -12.23 -7.29 -7.89
N TYR A 46 -11.47 -6.52 -8.66
CA TYR A 46 -11.53 -6.53 -10.12
C TYR A 46 -10.15 -6.79 -10.71
N GLU A 47 -10.12 -7.21 -11.95
CA GLU A 47 -8.90 -7.49 -12.68
C GLU A 47 -8.86 -6.69 -13.99
N PRO A 48 -7.65 -6.38 -14.49
CA PRO A 48 -7.53 -5.70 -15.77
C PRO A 48 -7.81 -6.64 -16.93
N VAL A 49 -8.43 -6.12 -17.97
CA VAL A 49 -8.72 -6.91 -19.17
C VAL A 49 -8.00 -6.31 -20.39
N GLY A 50 -8.30 -5.06 -20.69
CA GLY A 50 -7.77 -4.39 -21.85
C GLY A 50 -8.88 -4.07 -22.85
N CYS A 51 -8.90 -2.83 -23.32
CA CYS A 51 -9.87 -2.39 -24.32
C CYS A 51 -9.26 -1.22 -25.09
N GLN A 52 -9.99 -0.70 -26.06
CA GLN A 52 -9.50 0.44 -26.83
C GLN A 52 -9.28 1.68 -25.99
N ARG A 53 -10.14 1.92 -25.02
CA ARG A 53 -10.05 3.11 -24.17
C ARG A 53 -8.77 3.15 -23.38
N CYS A 54 -8.30 2.02 -22.89
CA CYS A 54 -7.07 1.94 -22.12
C CYS A 54 -5.86 1.48 -22.96
N ALA A 55 -6.01 1.46 -24.27
CA ALA A 55 -4.96 1.02 -25.21
C ALA A 55 -4.47 -0.40 -24.92
N GLY A 56 -5.38 -1.27 -24.50
CA GLY A 56 -5.08 -2.66 -24.25
C GLY A 56 -4.38 -2.96 -22.93
N THR A 57 -4.15 -1.96 -22.11
CA THR A 57 -3.39 -2.15 -20.86
C THR A 57 -4.23 -2.66 -19.70
N GLY A 58 -5.53 -2.37 -19.71
CA GLY A 58 -6.40 -2.67 -18.59
C GLY A 58 -6.37 -1.60 -17.50
N TYR A 59 -5.58 -0.56 -17.67
CA TYR A 59 -5.45 0.52 -16.70
C TYR A 59 -5.66 1.87 -17.37
N PHE A 60 -6.22 2.79 -16.61
CA PHE A 60 -6.49 4.14 -17.07
C PHE A 60 -6.30 5.10 -15.90
N ASP A 61 -5.37 6.05 -16.06
CA ASP A 61 -5.00 6.98 -15.02
C ASP A 61 -4.27 6.32 -13.85
N ARG A 62 -3.82 7.14 -12.94
CA ARG A 62 -3.11 6.73 -11.73
C ARG A 62 -3.71 7.43 -10.53
N ILE A 63 -3.51 6.85 -9.37
CA ILE A 63 -3.98 7.44 -8.12
C ILE A 63 -2.85 7.36 -7.12
N GLY A 64 -2.68 8.43 -6.33
CA GLY A 64 -1.65 8.47 -5.31
C GLY A 64 -2.12 7.82 -4.02
N ILE A 65 -1.24 7.06 -3.41
CA ILE A 65 -1.46 6.55 -2.07
C ILE A 65 -0.34 7.07 -1.19
N TYR A 66 -0.63 7.20 0.09
CA TYR A 66 0.27 7.88 1.02
C TYR A 66 0.43 7.07 2.29
N GLU A 67 1.63 7.18 2.85
CA GLU A 67 1.92 6.70 4.17
C GLU A 67 2.43 7.91 4.94
N ILE A 68 1.72 8.29 5.98
CA ILE A 68 2.06 9.47 6.76
C ILE A 68 2.38 9.02 8.19
N MET A 69 3.60 9.31 8.62
CA MET A 69 4.05 8.97 9.96
C MET A 69 4.31 10.26 10.72
N GLU A 70 3.52 10.51 11.74
CA GLU A 70 3.76 11.63 12.64
C GLU A 70 4.74 11.18 13.72
N ILE A 71 5.75 11.99 13.97
CA ILE A 71 6.72 11.68 15.01
C ILE A 71 6.16 12.13 16.34
N THR A 72 5.68 11.19 17.13
CA THR A 72 5.13 11.46 18.46
C THR A 72 6.25 11.68 19.48
N PRO A 73 5.95 12.22 20.66
CA PRO A 73 6.96 12.36 21.71
C PRO A 73 7.64 11.04 22.08
N ARG A 74 6.86 9.95 22.10
CA ARG A 74 7.42 8.63 22.35
C ARG A 74 8.43 8.24 21.28
N MET A 75 8.11 8.51 20.03
CA MET A 75 9.00 8.20 18.91
C MET A 75 10.26 9.06 18.96
N ARG A 76 10.13 10.32 19.37
CA ARG A 76 11.30 11.19 19.54
C ARG A 76 12.26 10.63 20.58
N THR A 77 11.72 10.11 21.66
CA THR A 77 12.53 9.46 22.71
C THR A 77 13.25 8.26 22.14
N MET A 78 12.55 7.43 21.37
CA MET A 78 13.14 6.27 20.71
C MET A 78 14.27 6.66 19.77
N ILE A 79 14.08 7.71 19.01
CA ILE A 79 15.09 8.20 18.07
C ILE A 79 16.34 8.67 18.84
N SER A 80 16.15 9.41 19.93
CA SER A 80 17.28 9.90 20.70
C SER A 80 18.05 8.78 21.40
N HIS A 81 17.42 7.64 21.62
CA HIS A 81 18.08 6.45 22.13
C HIS A 81 18.58 5.52 21.02
N ARG A 82 18.56 5.99 19.78
CA ARG A 82 19.06 5.28 18.60
C ARG A 82 18.42 3.91 18.41
N CYS A 83 17.10 3.85 18.53
CA CYS A 83 16.36 2.64 18.23
C CYS A 83 16.50 2.27 16.76
N ASP A 84 16.25 1.00 16.43
CA ASP A 84 16.29 0.60 15.04
C ASP A 84 15.02 1.07 14.29
N THR A 85 15.13 1.10 12.97
CA THR A 85 14.04 1.56 12.11
C THR A 85 12.78 0.69 12.25
N GLY A 86 12.97 -0.60 12.41
CA GLY A 86 11.85 -1.52 12.57
C GLY A 86 11.04 -1.24 13.82
N ALA A 87 11.71 -0.98 14.93
CA ALA A 87 11.03 -0.66 16.19
C ALA A 87 10.27 0.65 16.08
N LEU A 88 10.87 1.64 15.42
CA LEU A 88 10.21 2.93 15.20
C LEU A 88 8.95 2.79 14.35
N ARG A 89 9.04 1.99 13.29
CA ARG A 89 7.90 1.75 12.41
C ARG A 89 6.78 1.02 13.15
N GLU A 90 7.11 0.02 13.95
CA GLU A 90 6.11 -0.70 14.74
C GLU A 90 5.39 0.23 15.71
N THR A 91 6.12 1.12 16.33
CA THR A 91 5.54 2.10 17.26
C THR A 91 4.60 3.05 16.49
N ALA A 92 5.02 3.51 15.33
CA ALA A 92 4.19 4.39 14.51
C ALA A 92 2.88 3.71 14.12
N ILE A 93 2.94 2.46 13.71
CA ILE A 93 1.74 1.69 13.34
C ILE A 93 0.83 1.52 14.57
N ALA A 94 1.40 1.20 15.71
CA ALA A 94 0.64 1.05 16.94
C ALA A 94 -0.04 2.36 17.35
N GLU A 95 0.52 3.49 16.98
CA GLU A 95 -0.04 4.80 17.29
C GLU A 95 -0.94 5.35 16.18
N GLY A 96 -1.31 4.52 15.22
CA GLY A 96 -2.34 4.85 14.25
C GLY A 96 -1.88 5.16 12.84
N MET A 97 -0.61 4.98 12.53
CA MET A 97 -0.14 5.19 11.16
C MET A 97 -0.74 4.17 10.20
N HIS A 98 -1.19 4.65 9.06
CA HIS A 98 -1.65 3.77 7.98
C HIS A 98 -0.52 3.59 6.98
N THR A 99 -0.25 2.34 6.63
CA THR A 99 0.83 2.01 5.71
C THR A 99 0.39 2.15 4.26
N LEU A 100 1.38 2.21 3.35
CA LEU A 100 1.09 2.19 1.92
C LEU A 100 0.35 0.92 1.54
N ARG A 101 0.70 -0.20 2.17
CA ARG A 101 0.04 -1.47 1.91
C ARG A 101 -1.45 -1.42 2.26
N GLU A 102 -1.78 -0.84 3.40
CA GLU A 102 -3.17 -0.70 3.81
C GLU A 102 -3.96 0.21 2.85
N SER A 103 -3.34 1.29 2.39
CA SER A 103 -3.98 2.19 1.43
C SER A 103 -4.23 1.48 0.11
N ALA A 104 -3.26 0.71 -0.37
CA ALA A 104 -3.41 -0.06 -1.60
C ALA A 104 -4.48 -1.14 -1.43
N ARG A 105 -4.49 -1.81 -0.28
CA ARG A 105 -5.48 -2.84 0.02
C ARG A 105 -6.89 -2.30 -0.07
N ARG A 106 -7.12 -1.12 0.51
CA ARG A 106 -8.43 -0.49 0.45
C ARG A 106 -8.87 -0.26 -0.99
N LEU A 107 -7.97 0.24 -1.84
CA LEU A 107 -8.28 0.48 -3.24
C LEU A 107 -8.57 -0.81 -4.00
N VAL A 108 -7.87 -1.89 -3.67
CA VAL A 108 -8.14 -3.20 -4.27
C VAL A 108 -9.54 -3.67 -3.90
N LEU A 109 -9.90 -3.56 -2.63
CA LEU A 109 -11.21 -4.02 -2.15
C LEU A 109 -12.37 -3.19 -2.69
N GLU A 110 -12.09 -1.95 -3.11
CA GLU A 110 -13.08 -1.08 -3.73
C GLU A 110 -13.16 -1.27 -5.25
N GLY A 111 -12.28 -2.07 -5.82
CA GLY A 111 -12.26 -2.27 -7.26
C GLY A 111 -11.59 -1.15 -8.05
N THR A 112 -10.86 -0.28 -7.37
CA THR A 112 -10.18 0.84 -8.00
C THR A 112 -8.86 0.45 -8.64
N THR A 113 -8.13 -0.47 -8.00
CA THR A 113 -6.87 -0.98 -8.53
C THR A 113 -6.85 -2.50 -8.43
N SER A 114 -5.75 -3.12 -8.88
CA SER A 114 -5.63 -4.57 -8.92
C SER A 114 -4.70 -5.09 -7.84
N ILE A 115 -4.80 -6.39 -7.57
CA ILE A 115 -3.90 -7.07 -6.65
C ILE A 115 -2.46 -6.96 -7.16
N SER A 116 -2.26 -7.04 -8.47
CA SER A 116 -0.94 -6.91 -9.08
C SER A 116 -0.28 -5.58 -8.73
N GLU A 117 -1.04 -4.50 -8.74
CA GLU A 117 -0.51 -3.19 -8.37
C GLU A 117 -0.13 -3.12 -6.91
N MET A 118 -0.94 -3.70 -6.06
CA MET A 118 -0.64 -3.79 -4.63
C MET A 118 0.65 -4.58 -4.38
N GLN A 119 0.82 -5.68 -5.10
CA GLN A 119 2.03 -6.50 -4.99
C GLN A 119 3.27 -5.74 -5.46
N ARG A 120 3.14 -4.99 -6.54
CA ARG A 120 4.26 -4.18 -7.06
C ARG A 120 4.74 -3.17 -6.03
N ILE A 121 3.83 -2.49 -5.38
CA ILE A 121 4.16 -1.50 -4.36
C ILE A 121 4.84 -2.16 -3.16
N SER A 122 4.38 -3.32 -2.74
CA SER A 122 4.95 -4.03 -1.61
C SER A 122 6.40 -4.41 -1.87
N VAL A 123 6.72 -4.86 -3.09
CA VAL A 123 8.08 -5.22 -3.46
C VAL A 123 8.97 -3.97 -3.48
N GLU A 124 8.50 -2.89 -4.10
CA GLU A 124 9.25 -1.64 -4.15
C GLU A 124 9.52 -1.08 -2.76
N ASN A 125 8.54 -1.18 -1.88
CA ASN A 125 8.68 -0.67 -0.52
C ASN A 125 9.74 -1.45 0.26
N VAL A 126 9.78 -2.77 0.09
CA VAL A 126 10.81 -3.60 0.72
C VAL A 126 12.20 -3.22 0.20
N ALA A 127 12.33 -3.00 -1.11
CA ALA A 127 13.59 -2.61 -1.70
C ALA A 127 14.07 -1.26 -1.15
N GLU A 128 13.16 -0.32 -0.94
CA GLU A 128 13.51 0.97 -0.36
C GLU A 128 13.93 0.87 1.10
N GLU A 129 13.32 -0.02 1.84
CA GLU A 129 13.67 -0.22 3.24
C GLU A 129 15.07 -0.78 3.41
N THR A 130 15.53 -1.57 2.45
CA THR A 130 16.87 -2.17 2.53
C THR A 130 17.95 -1.27 1.95
N HIS A 131 17.62 -0.48 0.95
CA HIS A 131 18.59 0.35 0.25
C HIS A 131 19.31 1.37 1.15
N PRO A 132 18.61 2.13 1.98
CA PRO A 132 19.26 3.15 2.80
C PRO A 132 20.27 2.63 3.79
N LEU A 133 20.19 1.36 4.13
CA LEU A 133 21.13 0.77 5.09
C LEU A 133 22.58 0.80 4.58
N GLU A 134 22.74 0.72 3.28
CA GLU A 134 24.05 0.78 2.66
C GLU A 134 24.62 2.18 2.73
N ASP A 135 23.75 3.16 2.61
CA ASP A 135 24.15 4.57 2.62
C ASP A 135 24.56 5.03 4.00
N GLY A 136 24.06 4.36 5.02
CA GLY A 136 24.39 4.67 6.39
C GLY A 136 25.83 4.35 6.74
N ALA A 137 26.51 3.68 5.86
CA ALA A 137 27.90 3.33 6.09
C ALA A 137 28.81 4.54 6.05
#